data_527c04a5aca767b76fa90ac09c513c33
#
_entry.id   527c04a5aca767b76fa90ac09c513c33
#
_cell.length_a   1.000
_cell.length_b   1.000
_cell.length_c   1.000
_cell.angle_alpha   90.00
_cell.angle_beta   90.00
_cell.angle_gamma   90.00
#
_symmetry.space_group_name_H-M   'P 1'
#
loop_
_entity.id
_entity.type
_entity.pdbx_description
1 polymer ?
#
loop_
_entity_poly.entity_id
_entity_poly.type
_entity_poly.pdbx_seq_one_letter_code
_entity_poly.pdbx_strand_id
1 'polypeptide(L)'
;MLFRSRGLRSLIAIELKAGRYKPEYAGKMNYYLSILDRTERGEGENPSIGIILCAEKNHVDVELSLDGMDKPIGVADYRLIIPQEDLKQVIQDEIQAYDDEKQKGNE
;
A
#
# COMPACT_ATOMS: atom_id res chain seq x y z
N MET A 1 -4.87 0.07 -4.87
CA MET A 1 -6.02 -0.85 -4.95
C MET A 1 -6.83 -0.78 -3.67
N LEU A 2 -8.13 -0.70 -3.79
CA LEU A 2 -9.04 -0.62 -2.64
C LEU A 2 -10.10 -1.69 -2.77
N PHE A 3 -10.34 -2.44 -1.70
CA PHE A 3 -11.44 -3.40 -1.67
C PHE A 3 -12.01 -3.54 -0.26
N ARG A 4 -13.19 -4.15 -0.18
CA ARG A 4 -13.87 -4.35 1.09
C ARG A 4 -13.80 -5.81 1.47
N SER A 5 -13.23 -6.11 2.65
CA SER A 5 -13.13 -7.47 3.16
C SER A 5 -14.33 -7.80 4.02
N ARG A 6 -15.08 -8.84 3.66
CA ARG A 6 -16.22 -9.31 4.47
C ARG A 6 -15.74 -9.94 5.77
N GLY A 7 -14.66 -10.73 5.70
CA GLY A 7 -14.13 -11.42 6.88
C GLY A 7 -13.63 -10.48 7.94
N LEU A 8 -12.92 -9.41 7.53
CA LEU A 8 -12.38 -8.41 8.45
C LEU A 8 -13.35 -7.27 8.72
N ARG A 9 -14.40 -7.15 7.91
CA ARG A 9 -15.38 -6.06 7.99
C ARG A 9 -14.68 -4.71 7.93
N SER A 10 -13.73 -4.58 6.99
CA SER A 10 -12.92 -3.38 6.82
C SER A 10 -12.65 -3.10 5.35
N LEU A 11 -12.44 -1.83 5.04
CA LEU A 11 -11.86 -1.44 3.77
C LEU A 11 -10.36 -1.73 3.83
N ILE A 12 -9.81 -2.25 2.74
CA ILE A 12 -8.38 -2.56 2.66
C ILE A 12 -7.80 -1.81 1.47
N ALA A 13 -6.79 -0.99 1.74
CA ALA A 13 -6.06 -0.24 0.72
C ALA A 13 -4.69 -0.88 0.52
N ILE A 14 -4.38 -1.25 -0.72
CA ILE A 14 -3.09 -1.86 -1.06
C ILE A 14 -2.34 -0.92 -2.00
N GLU A 15 -1.11 -0.59 -1.63
CA GLU A 15 -0.21 0.23 -2.43
C GLU A 15 0.99 -0.61 -2.84
N LEU A 16 1.23 -0.71 -4.16
CA LEU A 16 2.37 -1.45 -4.69
C LEU A 16 3.46 -0.47 -5.09
N LYS A 17 4.65 -0.64 -4.52
CA LYS A 17 5.82 0.19 -4.82
C LYS A 17 6.88 -0.64 -5.53
N ALA A 18 7.34 -0.17 -6.68
CA ALA A 18 8.32 -0.88 -7.50
C ALA A 18 9.73 -0.90 -6.89
N GLY A 19 10.00 -0.06 -5.92
CA GLY A 19 11.31 0.06 -5.32
C GLY A 19 11.33 -0.27 -3.84
N ARG A 20 12.33 0.29 -3.16
CA ARG A 20 12.54 0.09 -1.73
C ARG A 20 11.51 0.89 -0.91
N TYR A 21 11.11 0.34 0.22
CA TYR A 21 10.24 1.03 1.17
C TYR A 21 10.89 2.34 1.66
N LYS A 22 10.09 3.39 1.73
CA LYS A 22 10.51 4.69 2.26
C LYS A 22 9.58 5.10 3.40
N PRO A 23 10.10 5.67 4.49
CA PRO A 23 9.27 6.06 5.64
C PRO A 23 8.08 6.96 5.30
N GLU A 24 8.21 7.84 4.32
CA GLU A 24 7.13 8.72 3.92
C GLU A 24 5.90 7.99 3.36
N TYR A 25 6.05 6.74 2.93
CA TYR A 25 4.92 5.94 2.44
C TYR A 25 3.92 5.66 3.57
N ALA A 26 4.42 5.46 4.79
CA ALA A 26 3.55 5.22 5.94
C ALA A 26 2.67 6.43 6.24
N GLY A 27 3.24 7.63 6.20
CA GLY A 27 2.48 8.86 6.44
C GLY A 27 1.40 9.10 5.38
N LYS A 28 1.73 8.86 4.11
CA LYS A 28 0.77 8.97 3.02
C LYS A 28 -0.36 7.96 3.17
N MET A 29 -0.04 6.72 3.50
CA MET A 29 -1.05 5.68 3.72
C MET A 29 -1.94 6.03 4.92
N ASN A 30 -1.37 6.49 6.01
CA ASN A 30 -2.13 6.90 7.19
C ASN A 30 -3.14 7.99 6.85
N TYR A 31 -2.70 8.99 6.09
CA TYR A 31 -3.56 10.08 5.63
C TYR A 31 -4.70 9.54 4.74
N TYR A 32 -4.37 8.67 3.80
CA TYR A 32 -5.35 8.05 2.92
C TYR A 32 -6.40 7.25 3.69
N LEU A 33 -5.96 6.45 4.66
CA LEU A 33 -6.88 5.68 5.49
C LEU A 33 -7.79 6.58 6.31
N SER A 34 -7.27 7.72 6.77
CA SER A 34 -8.10 8.70 7.49
C SER A 34 -9.21 9.26 6.60
N ILE A 35 -8.91 9.52 5.33
CA ILE A 35 -9.92 9.95 4.36
C ILE A 35 -10.95 8.86 4.14
N LEU A 36 -10.51 7.61 3.94
CA LEU A 36 -11.41 6.48 3.72
C LEU A 36 -12.36 6.27 4.89
N ASP A 37 -11.86 6.39 6.11
CA ASP A 37 -12.69 6.22 7.30
C ASP A 37 -13.76 7.31 7.43
N ARG A 38 -13.52 8.49 6.87
CA ARG A 38 -14.48 9.57 6.91
C ARG A 38 -15.47 9.55 5.76
N THR A 39 -15.08 9.03 4.60
CA THR A 39 -15.88 9.15 3.38
C THR A 39 -16.46 7.83 2.88
N GLU A 40 -15.76 6.72 3.05
CA GLU A 40 -16.12 5.42 2.45
C GLU A 40 -16.48 4.34 3.46
N ARG A 41 -16.04 4.48 4.69
CA ARG A 41 -16.31 3.47 5.73
C ARG A 41 -17.79 3.39 6.00
N GLY A 42 -18.33 2.17 5.87
CA GLY A 42 -19.74 1.92 6.12
C GLY A 42 -20.07 1.76 7.58
N GLU A 43 -21.36 1.87 7.89
CA GLU A 43 -21.86 1.66 9.24
C GLU A 43 -21.56 0.23 9.68
N GLY A 44 -20.99 0.07 10.87
CA GLY A 44 -20.63 -1.25 11.40
C GLY A 44 -19.32 -1.80 10.89
N GLU A 45 -18.63 -1.10 9.98
CA GLU A 45 -17.31 -1.52 9.54
C GLU A 45 -16.22 -1.09 10.52
N ASN A 46 -15.20 -1.93 10.66
CA ASN A 46 -14.01 -1.61 11.44
C ASN A 46 -13.16 -0.57 10.70
N PRO A 47 -12.19 0.07 11.36
CA PRO A 47 -11.30 1.01 10.69
C PRO A 47 -10.59 0.38 9.49
N SER A 48 -10.36 1.18 8.45
CA SER A 48 -9.70 0.72 7.24
C SER A 48 -8.26 0.30 7.51
N ILE A 49 -7.75 -0.62 6.70
CA ILE A 49 -6.42 -1.22 6.85
C ILE A 49 -5.59 -0.88 5.62
N GLY A 50 -4.33 -0.52 5.82
CA GLY A 50 -3.40 -0.24 4.72
C GLY A 50 -2.33 -1.31 4.61
N ILE A 51 -2.00 -1.69 3.38
CA ILE A 51 -0.92 -2.62 3.10
C ILE A 51 -0.02 -1.99 2.04
N ILE A 52 1.26 -1.89 2.35
CA ILE A 52 2.27 -1.37 1.42
C ILE A 52 3.16 -2.54 1.00
N LEU A 53 3.18 -2.83 -0.29
CA LEU A 53 4.02 -3.89 -0.86
C LEU A 53 5.19 -3.24 -1.58
N CYS A 54 6.41 -3.62 -1.21
CA CYS A 54 7.65 -3.06 -1.76
C CYS A 54 8.55 -4.16 -2.28
N ALA A 55 9.50 -3.80 -3.16
CA ALA A 55 10.50 -4.75 -3.63
C ALA A 55 11.43 -5.18 -2.51
N GLU A 56 11.79 -4.23 -1.64
CA GLU A 56 12.62 -4.52 -0.46
C GLU A 56 12.28 -3.53 0.65
N LYS A 57 12.59 -3.92 1.88
CA LYS A 57 12.35 -3.06 3.04
C LYS A 57 13.47 -3.22 4.05
N ASN A 58 13.75 -2.14 4.80
CA ASN A 58 14.59 -2.18 5.97
C ASN A 58 13.66 -2.32 7.19
N HIS A 59 13.88 -3.35 7.99
CA HIS A 59 13.02 -3.65 9.13
C HIS A 59 12.95 -2.49 10.13
N VAL A 60 14.07 -1.83 10.39
CA VAL A 60 14.14 -0.70 11.34
C VAL A 60 13.36 0.49 10.79
N ASP A 61 13.51 0.79 9.49
CA ASP A 61 12.78 1.90 8.86
C ASP A 61 11.27 1.68 8.95
N VAL A 62 10.81 0.45 8.72
CA VAL A 62 9.39 0.11 8.82
C VAL A 62 8.91 0.33 10.24
N GLU A 63 9.62 -0.24 11.22
CA GLU A 63 9.24 -0.16 12.62
C GLU A 63 9.15 1.29 13.10
N LEU A 64 10.18 2.09 12.81
CA LEU A 64 10.21 3.48 13.25
C LEU A 64 9.15 4.34 12.55
N SER A 65 8.92 4.10 11.25
CA SER A 65 7.95 4.90 10.51
C SER A 65 6.50 4.61 10.92
N LEU A 66 6.22 3.42 11.44
CA LEU A 66 4.88 3.05 11.91
C LEU A 66 4.65 3.37 13.38
N ASP A 67 5.72 3.73 14.10
CA ASP A 67 5.62 4.08 15.51
C ASP A 67 4.70 5.29 15.71
N GLY A 68 3.72 5.15 16.59
CA GLY A 68 2.77 6.23 16.85
C GLY A 68 1.67 6.42 15.80
N MET A 69 1.63 5.61 14.75
CA MET A 69 0.56 5.68 13.75
C MET A 69 -0.74 5.14 14.32
N ASP A 70 -1.84 5.87 14.10
CA ASP A 70 -3.16 5.48 14.60
C ASP A 70 -3.82 4.40 13.75
N LYS A 71 -3.53 4.39 12.46
CA LYS A 71 -4.20 3.48 11.52
C LYS A 71 -3.43 2.17 11.38
N PRO A 72 -4.12 1.03 11.20
CA PRO A 72 -3.45 -0.25 11.00
C PRO A 72 -2.81 -0.31 9.62
N ILE A 73 -1.48 -0.30 9.59
CA ILE A 73 -0.70 -0.34 8.36
C ILE A 73 0.32 -1.46 8.44
N GLY A 74 0.33 -2.33 7.43
CA GLY A 74 1.32 -3.36 7.27
C GLY A 74 2.23 -3.08 6.09
N VAL A 75 3.50 -3.46 6.21
CA VAL A 75 4.47 -3.33 5.13
C VAL A 75 5.06 -4.71 4.86
N ALA A 76 5.05 -5.13 3.62
CA ALA A 76 5.60 -6.43 3.23
C ALA A 76 6.53 -6.29 2.04
N ASP A 77 7.52 -7.18 1.99
CA ASP A 77 8.46 -7.33 0.89
C ASP A 77 7.94 -8.47 0.02
N TYR A 78 7.47 -8.16 -1.19
CA TYR A 78 6.83 -9.15 -2.03
C TYR A 78 7.80 -10.15 -2.68
N ARG A 79 9.12 -9.98 -2.50
CA ARG A 79 10.09 -11.01 -2.91
C ARG A 79 9.97 -12.28 -2.09
N LEU A 80 9.37 -12.18 -0.90
CA LEU A 80 9.11 -13.34 -0.05
C LEU A 80 7.85 -14.11 -0.47
N ILE A 81 6.99 -13.49 -1.28
CA ILE A 81 5.68 -14.03 -1.64
C ILE A 81 5.66 -14.52 -3.08
N ILE A 82 6.41 -13.88 -3.97
CA ILE A 82 6.39 -14.12 -5.41
C ILE A 82 7.75 -14.66 -5.88
N PRO A 83 7.78 -15.73 -6.71
CA PRO A 83 9.04 -16.20 -7.30
C PRO A 83 9.75 -15.06 -8.05
N GLN A 84 11.09 -15.11 -8.04
CA GLN A 84 11.89 -14.00 -8.53
C GLN A 84 11.60 -13.61 -9.99
N GLU A 85 11.31 -14.60 -10.83
CA GLU A 85 10.96 -14.34 -12.23
C GLU A 85 9.63 -13.59 -12.37
N ASP A 86 8.62 -14.02 -11.61
CA ASP A 86 7.31 -13.36 -11.59
C ASP A 86 7.41 -11.97 -10.97
N LEU A 87 8.32 -11.80 -10.01
CA LEU A 87 8.56 -10.52 -9.38
C LEU A 87 9.04 -9.47 -10.38
N LYS A 88 9.96 -9.84 -11.27
CA LYS A 88 10.44 -8.93 -12.31
C LYS A 88 9.30 -8.45 -13.20
N GLN A 89 8.40 -9.34 -13.55
CA GLN A 89 7.25 -9.00 -14.37
C GLN A 89 6.30 -8.03 -13.65
N VAL A 90 6.05 -8.28 -12.36
CA VAL A 90 5.19 -7.41 -11.56
C VAL A 90 5.78 -6.00 -11.48
N ILE A 91 7.08 -5.88 -11.25
CA ILE A 91 7.76 -4.59 -11.17
C ILE A 91 7.68 -3.87 -12.52
N GLN A 92 7.94 -4.58 -13.63
CA GLN A 92 7.87 -4.00 -14.96
C GLN A 92 6.47 -3.51 -15.30
N ASP A 93 5.45 -4.30 -14.96
CA ASP A 93 4.06 -3.92 -15.20
C ASP A 93 3.67 -2.69 -14.40
N GLU A 94 4.12 -2.58 -13.15
CA GLU A 94 3.84 -1.42 -12.30
C GLU A 94 4.51 -0.16 -12.85
N ILE A 95 5.76 -0.26 -13.29
CA ILE A 95 6.49 0.86 -13.89
C ILE A 95 5.80 1.30 -15.17
N GLN A 96 5.41 0.37 -16.02
CA GLN A 96 4.73 0.66 -17.27
C GLN A 96 3.40 1.36 -17.03
N ALA A 97 2.62 0.88 -16.07
CA ALA A 97 1.35 1.50 -15.71
C ALA A 97 1.53 2.94 -15.23
N TYR A 98 2.57 3.19 -14.43
CA TYR A 98 2.90 4.53 -13.96
C TYR A 98 3.28 5.45 -15.11
N ASP A 99 4.12 4.97 -16.04
CA ASP A 99 4.53 5.75 -17.21
C ASP A 99 3.35 6.07 -18.13
N ASP A 100 2.45 5.10 -18.31
CA ASP A 100 1.25 5.30 -19.13
C ASP A 100 0.33 6.37 -18.52
N GLU A 101 0.12 6.34 -17.22
CA GLU A 101 -0.66 7.36 -16.51
C GLU A 101 -0.03 8.75 -16.64
N LYS A 102 1.29 8.81 -16.51
CA LYS A 102 2.03 10.06 -16.63
C LYS A 102 1.91 10.64 -18.03
N GLN A 103 1.98 9.80 -19.06
CA GLN A 103 1.81 10.25 -20.45
C GLN A 103 0.41 10.76 -20.70
N LYS A 104 -0.61 10.07 -20.19
CA LYS A 104 -2.01 10.51 -20.31
C LYS A 104 -2.25 11.84 -19.61
N GLY A 105 -1.60 12.06 -18.48
CA GLY A 105 -1.74 13.30 -17.73
C GLY A 105 -1.12 14.51 -18.42
N ASN A 106 -0.27 14.30 -19.43
CA ASN A 106 0.39 15.36 -20.17
C ASN A 106 -0.32 15.71 -21.48
N GLU A 107 -1.37 15.01 -21.80
CA GLU A 107 -2.20 15.29 -22.96
C GLU A 107 -3.36 16.20 -22.54
#